data_e378ec02973c5cc7180ca66710412710
#
_entry.id   e378ec02973c5cc7180ca66710412710
#
_cell.length_a   1.000
_cell.length_b   1.000
_cell.length_c   1.000
_cell.angle_alpha   90.00
_cell.angle_beta   90.00
_cell.angle_gamma   90.00
#
_symmetry.space_group_name_H-M   'P 1'
#
loop_
_entity.id
_entity.type
_entity.pdbx_description
1 polymer ?
#
loop_
_entity_poly.entity_id
_entity_poly.type
_entity_poly.pdbx_seq_one_letter_code
_entity_poly.pdbx_strand_id
1 'polypeptide(L)'
;SQGTDIIYSKDGLGLDNSNGDLAIVVIGEDPYTEFFGDKDNLDLMEEDIRTINNLKDKGYKVLALLISGRPLNVANHIDNWDAFAALWLPGTEGDGVSDILFGDFQSSGRLSYPWPVKTEDGANADLDDLLYNIGFGL
;
A
#
# COMPACT_ATOMS: atom_id res chain seq x y z
N SER A 1 7.84 -3.09 -20.39
CA SER A 1 9.12 -2.37 -20.22
C SER A 1 10.26 -3.25 -20.73
N GLN A 2 10.91 -2.87 -21.83
CA GLN A 2 12.06 -3.60 -22.31
C GLN A 2 13.26 -3.25 -21.42
N GLY A 3 13.79 -4.25 -20.68
CA GLY A 3 15.08 -4.17 -20.03
C GLY A 3 15.08 -3.99 -18.51
N THR A 4 13.97 -4.23 -17.81
CA THR A 4 13.96 -4.25 -16.34
C THR A 4 13.89 -5.70 -15.86
N ASP A 5 14.91 -6.14 -15.13
CA ASP A 5 14.87 -7.43 -14.46
C ASP A 5 13.99 -7.33 -13.20
N ILE A 6 13.04 -8.25 -13.09
CA ILE A 6 12.12 -8.31 -11.94
C ILE A 6 12.42 -9.59 -11.16
N ILE A 7 12.71 -9.44 -9.88
CA ILE A 7 12.90 -10.55 -8.95
C ILE A 7 11.69 -10.60 -8.02
N TYR A 8 10.97 -11.70 -8.03
CA TYR A 8 9.86 -11.94 -7.13
C TYR A 8 10.34 -12.58 -5.82
N SER A 9 9.90 -12.03 -4.69
CA SER A 9 10.05 -12.63 -3.36
C SER A 9 8.76 -12.43 -2.58
N LYS A 10 8.30 -13.47 -1.91
CA LYS A 10 7.05 -13.42 -1.13
C LYS A 10 7.17 -12.51 0.11
N ASP A 11 8.32 -12.49 0.73
CA ASP A 11 8.56 -11.88 2.05
C ASP A 11 9.85 -11.03 2.10
N GLY A 12 10.50 -10.82 0.96
CA GLY A 12 11.76 -10.09 0.88
C GLY A 12 12.96 -10.81 1.50
N LEU A 13 12.80 -12.04 1.98
CA LEU A 13 13.92 -12.81 2.52
C LEU A 13 14.88 -13.23 1.40
N GLY A 14 16.16 -13.18 1.70
CA GLY A 14 17.23 -13.54 0.75
C GLY A 14 17.56 -12.46 -0.28
N LEU A 15 16.82 -11.35 -0.33
CA LEU A 15 17.17 -10.18 -1.13
C LEU A 15 18.27 -9.37 -0.45
N ASP A 16 19.15 -8.77 -1.24
CA ASP A 16 20.16 -7.81 -0.80
C ASP A 16 20.34 -6.70 -1.85
N ASN A 17 21.20 -5.72 -1.58
CA ASN A 17 21.40 -4.55 -2.46
C ASN A 17 21.93 -4.90 -3.86
N SER A 18 22.41 -6.14 -4.09
CA SER A 18 22.81 -6.60 -5.42
C SER A 18 21.61 -6.96 -6.31
N ASN A 19 20.43 -7.07 -5.73
CA ASN A 19 19.18 -7.44 -6.42
C ASN A 19 18.41 -6.24 -7.00
N GLY A 20 18.88 -5.00 -6.75
CA GLY A 20 18.27 -3.78 -7.28
C GLY A 20 18.10 -2.70 -6.21
N ASP A 21 17.62 -1.53 -6.61
CA ASP A 21 17.50 -0.35 -5.75
C ASP A 21 16.06 -0.08 -5.29
N LEU A 22 15.06 -0.67 -5.95
CA LEU A 22 13.64 -0.45 -5.70
C LEU A 22 12.95 -1.76 -5.35
N ALA A 23 12.22 -1.74 -4.26
CA ALA A 23 11.29 -2.80 -3.89
C ALA A 23 9.84 -2.28 -4.02
N ILE A 24 9.03 -2.99 -4.78
CA ILE A 24 7.59 -2.78 -4.85
C ILE A 24 6.96 -3.81 -3.89
N VAL A 25 6.36 -3.33 -2.80
CA VAL A 25 5.79 -4.18 -1.76
C VAL A 25 4.28 -4.08 -1.81
N VAL A 26 3.62 -5.19 -2.12
CA VAL A 26 2.16 -5.27 -2.09
C VAL A 26 1.73 -5.69 -0.69
N ILE A 27 0.95 -4.84 -0.04
CA ILE A 27 0.41 -5.03 1.30
C ILE A 27 -1.11 -4.95 1.26
N GLY A 28 -1.79 -5.42 2.28
CA GLY A 28 -3.25 -5.29 2.30
C GLY A 28 -3.98 -6.18 3.28
N GLU A 29 -5.25 -6.34 3.02
CA GLU A 29 -6.14 -7.19 3.82
C GLU A 29 -6.38 -8.53 3.11
N ASP A 30 -6.58 -9.59 3.91
CA ASP A 30 -7.14 -10.83 3.39
C ASP A 30 -8.54 -10.60 2.83
N PRO A 31 -8.96 -11.35 1.81
CA PRO A 31 -10.31 -11.23 1.27
C PRO A 31 -11.38 -11.49 2.35
N TYR A 32 -12.38 -10.62 2.39
CA TYR A 32 -13.51 -10.75 3.30
C TYR A 32 -14.83 -10.41 2.61
N THR A 33 -15.94 -10.88 3.17
CA THR A 33 -17.29 -10.54 2.71
C THR A 33 -18.18 -10.24 3.91
N GLU A 34 -19.10 -9.29 3.74
CA GLU A 34 -20.12 -8.90 4.74
C GLU A 34 -19.51 -8.67 6.13
N PHE A 35 -20.17 -9.15 7.17
CA PHE A 35 -19.76 -8.96 8.56
C PHE A 35 -18.39 -9.60 8.94
N PHE A 36 -17.87 -10.52 8.14
CA PHE A 36 -16.49 -11.01 8.32
C PHE A 36 -15.44 -9.94 8.07
N GLY A 37 -15.80 -8.86 7.39
CA GLY A 37 -14.97 -7.69 7.21
C GLY A 37 -15.04 -6.69 8.36
N ASP A 38 -15.97 -6.85 9.31
CA ASP A 38 -16.07 -5.96 10.46
C ASP A 38 -14.87 -6.18 11.40
N LYS A 39 -14.09 -5.14 11.61
CA LYS A 39 -12.87 -5.15 12.45
C LYS A 39 -12.81 -3.88 13.28
N ASP A 40 -12.52 -4.04 14.57
CA ASP A 40 -12.28 -2.92 15.49
C ASP A 40 -10.90 -2.27 15.28
N ASN A 41 -9.96 -3.00 14.70
CA ASN A 41 -8.61 -2.53 14.40
C ASN A 41 -8.34 -2.59 12.90
N LEU A 42 -7.99 -1.46 12.30
CA LEU A 42 -7.61 -1.32 10.89
C LEU A 42 -6.10 -1.09 10.70
N ASP A 43 -5.28 -1.53 11.65
CA ASP A 43 -3.83 -1.51 11.49
C ASP A 43 -3.39 -2.46 10.37
N LEU A 44 -2.25 -2.12 9.77
CA LEU A 44 -1.60 -2.98 8.80
C LEU A 44 -1.13 -4.28 9.46
N MET A 45 -1.01 -5.34 8.69
CA MET A 45 -0.47 -6.61 9.18
C MET A 45 0.98 -6.43 9.63
N GLU A 46 1.33 -6.98 10.79
CA GLU A 46 2.70 -6.90 11.31
C GLU A 46 3.74 -7.50 10.36
N GLU A 47 3.36 -8.52 9.59
CA GLU A 47 4.25 -9.15 8.61
C GLU A 47 4.56 -8.22 7.42
N ASP A 48 3.58 -7.41 6.98
CA ASP A 48 3.77 -6.42 5.93
C ASP A 48 4.75 -5.33 6.38
N ILE A 49 4.52 -4.79 7.59
CA ILE A 49 5.40 -3.77 8.18
C ILE A 49 6.82 -4.32 8.37
N ARG A 50 6.96 -5.54 8.85
CA ARG A 50 8.26 -6.18 9.01
C ARG A 50 8.97 -6.36 7.68
N THR A 51 8.26 -6.78 6.63
CA THR A 51 8.82 -6.93 5.29
C THR A 51 9.35 -5.61 4.76
N ILE A 52 8.55 -4.53 4.86
CA ILE A 52 8.96 -3.18 4.46
C ILE A 52 10.21 -2.73 5.23
N ASN A 53 10.20 -2.84 6.56
CA ASN A 53 11.32 -2.41 7.39
C ASN A 53 12.60 -3.19 7.04
N ASN A 54 12.52 -4.50 6.84
CA ASN A 54 13.66 -5.32 6.42
C ASN A 54 14.25 -4.87 5.08
N LEU A 55 13.42 -4.48 4.12
CA LEU A 55 13.87 -3.97 2.83
C LEU A 55 14.50 -2.58 2.95
N LYS A 56 13.90 -1.71 3.76
CA LYS A 56 14.48 -0.38 4.07
C LYS A 56 15.84 -0.51 4.76
N ASP A 57 15.98 -1.40 5.74
CA ASP A 57 17.25 -1.66 6.45
C ASP A 57 18.34 -2.18 5.50
N LYS A 58 17.96 -2.87 4.43
CA LYS A 58 18.85 -3.31 3.36
C LYS A 58 19.14 -2.23 2.32
N GLY A 59 18.57 -1.03 2.46
CA GLY A 59 18.83 0.12 1.61
C GLY A 59 17.97 0.24 0.37
N TYR A 60 16.90 -0.56 0.23
CA TYR A 60 15.96 -0.39 -0.86
C TYR A 60 15.13 0.89 -0.71
N LYS A 61 14.84 1.53 -1.82
CA LYS A 61 13.67 2.42 -1.91
C LYS A 61 12.41 1.56 -1.94
N VAL A 62 11.40 1.95 -1.19
CA VAL A 62 10.17 1.16 -1.07
C VAL A 62 8.98 1.92 -1.61
N LEU A 63 8.32 1.33 -2.60
CA LEU A 63 6.98 1.69 -3.05
C LEU A 63 5.99 0.70 -2.43
N ALA A 64 5.15 1.17 -1.50
CA ALA A 64 4.08 0.37 -0.92
C ALA A 64 2.79 0.49 -1.75
N LEU A 65 2.25 -0.64 -2.16
CA LEU A 65 0.99 -0.76 -2.89
C LEU A 65 -0.05 -1.41 -1.98
N LEU A 66 -1.04 -0.64 -1.54
CA LEU A 66 -2.07 -1.13 -0.64
C LEU A 66 -3.29 -1.66 -1.41
N ILE A 67 -3.62 -2.93 -1.17
CA ILE A 67 -4.85 -3.58 -1.64
C ILE A 67 -5.80 -3.72 -0.45
N SER A 68 -6.87 -2.92 -0.42
CA SER A 68 -7.88 -2.95 0.65
C SER A 68 -9.21 -2.39 0.17
N GLY A 69 -10.30 -2.79 0.82
CA GLY A 69 -11.64 -2.24 0.55
C GLY A 69 -11.94 -0.94 1.27
N ARG A 70 -10.99 -0.44 2.10
CA ARG A 70 -11.16 0.73 2.98
C ARG A 70 -9.81 1.36 3.32
N PRO A 71 -9.77 2.61 3.82
CA PRO A 71 -8.56 3.17 4.41
C PRO A 71 -8.09 2.36 5.62
N LEU A 72 -6.80 2.00 5.64
CA LEU A 72 -6.13 1.37 6.79
C LEU A 72 -5.26 2.39 7.52
N ASN A 73 -4.85 2.07 8.74
CA ASN A 73 -4.01 2.92 9.58
C ASN A 73 -2.55 2.93 9.08
N VAL A 74 -2.27 3.79 8.10
CA VAL A 74 -0.93 3.92 7.49
C VAL A 74 -0.11 5.08 8.05
N ALA A 75 -0.73 6.01 8.79
CA ALA A 75 -0.12 7.28 9.20
C ALA A 75 1.22 7.10 9.94
N ASN A 76 1.33 6.08 10.80
CA ASN A 76 2.55 5.81 11.57
C ASN A 76 3.69 5.20 10.74
N HIS A 77 3.44 4.85 9.49
CA HIS A 77 4.37 4.08 8.65
C HIS A 77 4.76 4.81 7.37
N ILE A 78 3.84 5.61 6.83
CA ILE A 78 3.94 6.18 5.48
C ILE A 78 5.17 7.07 5.29
N ASP A 79 5.63 7.76 6.32
CA ASP A 79 6.82 8.62 6.27
C ASP A 79 8.13 7.82 6.08
N ASN A 80 8.10 6.52 6.34
CA ASN A 80 9.23 5.62 6.11
C ASN A 80 9.26 5.03 4.69
N TRP A 81 8.23 5.24 3.90
CA TRP A 81 8.12 4.74 2.53
C TRP A 81 8.54 5.82 1.53
N ASP A 82 9.16 5.42 0.42
CA ASP A 82 9.56 6.38 -0.62
C ASP A 82 8.38 6.77 -1.52
N ALA A 83 7.40 5.87 -1.65
CA ALA A 83 6.13 6.14 -2.32
C ALA A 83 5.02 5.20 -1.79
N PHE A 84 3.78 5.65 -1.94
CA PHE A 84 2.58 4.91 -1.54
C PHE A 84 1.48 5.08 -2.57
N ALA A 85 0.78 3.98 -2.88
CA ALA A 85 -0.43 4.00 -3.68
C ALA A 85 -1.51 3.10 -3.10
N ALA A 86 -2.71 3.64 -2.93
CA ALA A 86 -3.90 2.89 -2.60
C ALA A 86 -4.55 2.37 -3.89
N LEU A 87 -4.51 1.06 -4.07
CA LEU A 87 -5.03 0.41 -5.29
C LEU A 87 -6.49 0.01 -5.16
N TRP A 88 -7.04 0.08 -3.95
CA TRP A 88 -8.35 -0.46 -3.62
C TRP A 88 -8.42 -1.96 -3.96
N LEU A 89 -9.41 -2.39 -4.72
CA LEU A 89 -9.63 -3.79 -5.08
C LEU A 89 -9.50 -3.95 -6.60
N PRO A 90 -8.27 -4.05 -7.15
CA PRO A 90 -8.05 -4.14 -8.59
C PRO A 90 -8.52 -5.47 -9.19
N GLY A 91 -8.78 -6.50 -8.37
CA GLY A 91 -9.22 -7.82 -8.84
C GLY A 91 -8.20 -8.44 -9.79
N THR A 92 -8.63 -8.76 -11.01
CA THR A 92 -7.79 -9.36 -12.05
C THR A 92 -7.06 -8.33 -12.93
N GLU A 93 -7.28 -7.03 -12.68
CA GLU A 93 -6.81 -5.92 -13.54
C GLU A 93 -5.40 -5.43 -13.15
N GLY A 94 -4.49 -6.36 -12.84
CA GLY A 94 -3.09 -6.05 -12.49
C GLY A 94 -2.33 -5.32 -13.59
N ASP A 95 -2.69 -5.51 -14.85
CA ASP A 95 -2.09 -4.81 -15.98
C ASP A 95 -2.28 -3.29 -15.88
N GLY A 96 -3.45 -2.82 -15.43
CA GLY A 96 -3.70 -1.39 -15.21
C GLY A 96 -2.83 -0.79 -14.10
N VAL A 97 -2.44 -1.58 -13.10
CA VAL A 97 -1.48 -1.14 -12.08
C VAL A 97 -0.09 -1.02 -12.68
N SER A 98 0.34 -2.01 -13.47
CA SER A 98 1.65 -1.99 -14.12
C SER A 98 1.77 -0.84 -15.13
N ASP A 99 0.74 -0.54 -15.89
CA ASP A 99 0.71 0.58 -16.85
C ASP A 99 1.02 1.93 -16.16
N ILE A 100 0.47 2.14 -14.95
CA ILE A 100 0.76 3.33 -14.15
C ILE A 100 2.19 3.29 -13.60
N LEU A 101 2.63 2.16 -13.04
CA LEU A 101 3.94 2.02 -12.44
C LEU A 101 5.08 2.22 -13.45
N PHE A 102 4.89 1.78 -14.67
CA PHE A 102 5.88 1.92 -15.74
C PHE A 102 5.68 3.17 -16.61
N GLY A 103 4.67 3.98 -16.32
CA GLY A 103 4.44 5.27 -16.98
C GLY A 103 3.75 5.17 -18.34
N ASP A 104 3.19 4.01 -18.69
CA ASP A 104 2.41 3.83 -19.92
C ASP A 104 1.07 4.55 -19.80
N PHE A 105 0.58 4.77 -18.58
CA PHE A 105 -0.62 5.53 -18.28
C PHE A 105 -0.40 6.50 -17.09
N GLN A 106 -0.93 7.70 -17.19
CA GLN A 106 -0.83 8.69 -16.11
C GLN A 106 -1.93 8.47 -15.07
N SER A 107 -1.55 8.39 -13.79
CA SER A 107 -2.51 8.34 -12.70
C SER A 107 -3.36 9.61 -12.65
N SER A 108 -4.66 9.45 -12.37
CA SER A 108 -5.61 10.56 -12.17
C SER A 108 -6.58 10.29 -11.02
N GLY A 109 -6.34 9.21 -10.27
CA GLY A 109 -7.19 8.78 -9.16
C GLY A 109 -7.19 9.77 -8.01
N ARG A 110 -8.39 10.02 -7.44
CA ARG A 110 -8.56 10.86 -6.26
C ARG A 110 -9.43 10.17 -5.23
N LEU A 111 -9.13 10.42 -3.96
CA LEU A 111 -9.89 9.83 -2.86
C LEU A 111 -11.35 10.27 -2.92
N SER A 112 -12.25 9.31 -2.92
CA SER A 112 -13.70 9.50 -2.79
C SER A 112 -14.18 9.54 -1.34
N TYR A 113 -13.31 9.17 -0.41
CA TYR A 113 -13.52 9.14 1.03
C TYR A 113 -12.29 9.75 1.75
N PRO A 114 -12.46 10.47 2.87
CA PRO A 114 -11.32 11.00 3.60
C PRO A 114 -10.51 9.85 4.23
N TRP A 115 -9.19 10.00 4.27
CA TRP A 115 -8.29 9.04 4.92
C TRP A 115 -7.96 9.53 6.31
N PRO A 116 -8.46 8.90 7.38
CA PRO A 116 -8.17 9.31 8.75
C PRO A 116 -6.74 8.96 9.16
N VAL A 117 -6.19 9.71 10.13
CA VAL A 117 -4.89 9.37 10.74
C VAL A 117 -4.99 8.03 11.45
N LYS A 118 -6.09 7.82 12.18
CA LYS A 118 -6.39 6.55 12.86
C LYS A 118 -7.88 6.27 12.80
N THR A 119 -8.21 5.02 12.59
CA THR A 119 -9.57 4.52 12.70
C THR A 119 -9.62 3.60 13.93
N GLU A 120 -10.40 4.00 14.93
CA GLU A 120 -10.77 3.15 16.06
C GLU A 120 -12.22 2.71 15.86
N ASP A 121 -12.55 1.49 16.27
CA ASP A 121 -13.93 0.94 16.21
C ASP A 121 -14.54 0.80 14.80
N GLY A 122 -13.73 0.46 13.81
CA GLY A 122 -14.18 -0.02 12.48
C GLY A 122 -15.07 0.89 11.65
N ALA A 123 -15.96 1.67 12.27
CA ALA A 123 -16.94 2.51 11.57
C ALA A 123 -16.84 4.01 11.94
N ASN A 124 -16.14 4.35 13.00
CA ASN A 124 -16.04 5.73 13.50
C ASN A 124 -14.64 6.28 13.27
N ALA A 125 -14.34 6.58 11.99
CA ALA A 125 -13.16 7.38 11.70
C ALA A 125 -13.31 8.76 12.36
N ASP A 126 -12.28 9.20 13.07
CA ASP A 126 -12.19 10.59 13.48
C ASP A 126 -11.99 11.46 12.24
N LEU A 127 -13.06 12.08 11.79
CA LEU A 127 -13.04 12.95 10.60
C LEU A 127 -12.47 14.34 10.92
N ASP A 128 -12.14 14.61 12.16
CA ASP A 128 -11.46 15.84 12.58
C ASP A 128 -9.93 15.70 12.47
N ASP A 129 -9.40 14.47 12.43
CA ASP A 129 -7.96 14.20 12.25
C ASP A 129 -7.70 13.34 10.99
N LEU A 130 -7.49 14.01 9.87
CA LEU A 130 -7.33 13.39 8.56
C LEU A 130 -5.89 13.42 8.09
N LEU A 131 -5.39 12.24 7.67
CA LEU A 131 -4.14 12.12 6.90
C LEU A 131 -4.32 12.73 5.50
N TYR A 132 -5.44 12.44 4.84
CA TYR A 132 -5.79 12.99 3.53
C TYR A 132 -7.27 13.31 3.42
N ASN A 133 -7.58 14.47 2.83
CA ASN A 133 -8.96 14.88 2.55
C ASN A 133 -9.54 14.19 1.32
N ILE A 134 -10.87 14.22 1.19
CA ILE A 134 -11.56 13.88 -0.07
C ILE A 134 -10.96 14.70 -1.22
N GLY A 135 -10.76 14.04 -2.35
CA GLY A 135 -10.17 14.67 -3.54
C GLY A 135 -8.64 14.71 -3.54
N PHE A 136 -7.97 14.28 -2.47
CA PHE A 136 -6.53 14.08 -2.48
C PHE A 136 -6.13 13.00 -3.49
N GLY A 137 -5.02 13.18 -4.20
CA GLY A 137 -4.46 12.26 -5.18
C GLY A 137 -3.72 13.00 -6.30
N LEU A 138 -3.17 12.22 -7.23
CA LEU A 138 -2.38 12.70 -8.37
C LEU A 138 -3.30 13.23 -9.49
#